data_68b41f5e8c3b2547abcdd8ddac653094
#
_entry.id   68b41f5e8c3b2547abcdd8ddac653094
#
_cell.length_a   1.000
_cell.length_b   1.000
_cell.length_c   1.000
_cell.angle_alpha   90.00
_cell.angle_beta   90.00
_cell.angle_gamma   90.00
#
_symmetry.space_group_name_H-M   'P 1'
#
loop_
_entity.id
_entity.type
_entity.pdbx_description
1 polymer ?
#
loop_
_entity_poly.entity_id
_entity_poly.type
_entity_poly.pdbx_seq_one_letter_code
_entity_poly.pdbx_strand_id
1 'polypeptide(L)'
;VANDHSIAWGVAQALAGQGAELAFTYQGEHYARRVRPLAASVGSEIVMPADVQDAGSLDAVFDRLAADWGKMDFLVHAIAYSDKAQLTGRYADTTRENFLHTMDISCYSFTDLARRAGALMRSGGAMVTMTYLGAQRVMPNYNAMGVAKAALEASVRYLANDFGPDGIRVNAISPGPMRTLAGSAIGGARKVYKVCAENAPMRQNATLDDVGGAAVYLLSDLGRGTTGEVVFVDSG
;
A
#
# COMPACT_ATOMS: atom_id res chain seq x y z
N VAL A 1 -3.04 -8.27 2.45
CA VAL A 1 -4.23 -8.00 3.30
C VAL A 1 -4.01 -8.62 4.67
N ALA A 2 -4.41 -7.94 5.75
CA ALA A 2 -4.28 -8.45 7.12
C ALA A 2 -5.65 -8.83 7.76
N ASN A 3 -6.68 -8.07 7.46
CA ASN A 3 -8.06 -8.27 7.91
C ASN A 3 -9.02 -7.36 7.14
N ASP A 4 -10.32 -7.43 7.47
CA ASP A 4 -11.43 -6.67 6.90
C ASP A 4 -11.42 -5.14 7.20
N HIS A 5 -10.58 -4.71 8.13
CA HIS A 5 -10.39 -3.28 8.45
C HIS A 5 -9.12 -2.69 7.79
N SER A 6 -8.37 -3.49 7.01
CA SER A 6 -7.17 -3.00 6.35
C SER A 6 -7.51 -2.16 5.10
N ILE A 7 -6.71 -1.13 4.84
CA ILE A 7 -6.83 -0.32 3.61
C ILE A 7 -6.78 -1.21 2.36
N ALA A 8 -5.88 -2.19 2.35
CA ALA A 8 -5.78 -3.15 1.26
C ALA A 8 -7.08 -3.92 1.00
N TRP A 9 -7.88 -4.18 2.05
CA TRP A 9 -9.19 -4.83 1.88
C TRP A 9 -10.23 -3.88 1.28
N GLY A 10 -10.31 -2.63 1.74
CA GLY A 10 -11.20 -1.62 1.15
C GLY A 10 -10.91 -1.40 -0.35
N VAL A 11 -9.62 -1.33 -0.71
CA VAL A 11 -9.20 -1.26 -2.12
C VAL A 11 -9.63 -2.52 -2.88
N ALA A 12 -9.42 -3.71 -2.32
CA ALA A 12 -9.80 -4.97 -2.97
C ALA A 12 -11.32 -5.05 -3.21
N GLN A 13 -12.14 -4.68 -2.23
CA GLN A 13 -13.60 -4.64 -2.38
C GLN A 13 -14.05 -3.68 -3.50
N ALA A 14 -13.46 -2.48 -3.55
CA ALA A 14 -13.78 -1.51 -4.57
C ALA A 14 -13.42 -2.00 -5.97
N LEU A 15 -12.24 -2.62 -6.15
CA LEU A 15 -11.79 -3.18 -7.42
C LEU A 15 -12.62 -4.39 -7.85
N ALA A 16 -12.91 -5.31 -6.92
CA ALA A 16 -13.79 -6.46 -7.20
C ALA A 16 -15.21 -6.01 -7.61
N GLY A 17 -15.73 -4.95 -6.98
CA GLY A 17 -16.99 -4.32 -7.36
C GLY A 17 -17.02 -3.74 -8.78
N GLN A 18 -15.85 -3.48 -9.37
CA GLN A 18 -15.70 -3.08 -10.77
C GLN A 18 -15.41 -4.28 -11.71
N GLY A 19 -15.47 -5.50 -11.21
CA GLY A 19 -15.25 -6.71 -11.98
C GLY A 19 -13.79 -7.12 -12.14
N ALA A 20 -12.87 -6.57 -11.33
CA ALA A 20 -11.48 -6.98 -11.35
C ALA A 20 -11.30 -8.38 -10.74
N GLU A 21 -10.53 -9.23 -11.42
CA GLU A 21 -10.02 -10.47 -10.84
C GLU A 21 -8.81 -10.16 -9.97
N LEU A 22 -8.76 -10.72 -8.75
CA LEU A 22 -7.78 -10.35 -7.73
C LEU A 22 -6.96 -11.56 -7.27
N ALA A 23 -5.67 -11.34 -7.01
CA ALA A 23 -4.83 -12.24 -6.24
C ALA A 23 -4.44 -11.58 -4.92
N PHE A 24 -4.37 -12.37 -3.85
CA PHE A 24 -4.05 -11.88 -2.52
C PHE A 24 -2.76 -12.49 -2.00
N THR A 25 -1.97 -11.64 -1.33
CA THR A 25 -0.82 -12.10 -0.58
C THR A 25 -0.96 -11.78 0.91
N TYR A 26 -0.32 -12.57 1.75
CA TYR A 26 -0.26 -12.38 3.20
C TYR A 26 1.12 -12.81 3.73
N GLN A 27 1.58 -12.16 4.81
CA GLN A 27 2.83 -12.53 5.47
C GLN A 27 2.56 -13.48 6.64
N GLY A 28 3.09 -14.70 6.56
CA GLY A 28 2.99 -15.70 7.62
C GLY A 28 1.61 -16.36 7.76
N GLU A 29 1.60 -17.63 8.10
CA GLU A 29 0.40 -18.47 8.15
C GLU A 29 -0.69 -18.00 9.14
N HIS A 30 -0.32 -17.21 10.15
CA HIS A 30 -1.31 -16.66 11.09
C HIS A 30 -2.31 -15.70 10.44
N TYR A 31 -1.94 -15.07 9.30
CA TYR A 31 -2.86 -14.24 8.51
C TYR A 31 -3.72 -15.05 7.52
N ALA A 32 -3.28 -16.23 7.10
CA ALA A 32 -4.00 -17.06 6.13
C ALA A 32 -5.47 -17.27 6.52
N ARG A 33 -5.73 -17.56 7.80
CA ARG A 33 -7.08 -17.80 8.32
C ARG A 33 -8.04 -16.61 8.18
N ARG A 34 -7.50 -15.39 8.09
CA ARG A 34 -8.28 -14.16 7.90
C ARG A 34 -8.38 -13.78 6.44
N VAL A 35 -7.30 -13.96 5.67
CA VAL A 35 -7.22 -13.52 4.28
C VAL A 35 -7.97 -14.46 3.34
N ARG A 36 -7.90 -15.78 3.53
CA ARG A 36 -8.59 -16.75 2.67
C ARG A 36 -10.11 -16.54 2.59
N PRO A 37 -10.87 -16.36 3.70
CA PRO A 37 -12.30 -16.08 3.62
C PRO A 37 -12.61 -14.74 2.93
N LEU A 38 -11.79 -13.71 3.15
CA LEU A 38 -11.95 -12.42 2.49
C LEU A 38 -11.73 -12.55 0.98
N ALA A 39 -10.67 -13.21 0.55
CA ALA A 39 -10.40 -13.46 -0.86
C ALA A 39 -11.55 -14.24 -1.52
N ALA A 40 -12.02 -15.30 -0.88
CA ALA A 40 -13.16 -16.09 -1.37
C ALA A 40 -14.45 -15.25 -1.51
N SER A 41 -14.70 -14.28 -0.61
CA SER A 41 -15.88 -13.42 -0.67
C SER A 41 -15.91 -12.48 -1.88
N VAL A 42 -14.78 -12.26 -2.55
CA VAL A 42 -14.65 -11.50 -3.79
C VAL A 42 -14.27 -12.39 -4.99
N GLY A 43 -14.44 -13.71 -4.85
CA GLY A 43 -14.21 -14.67 -5.93
C GLY A 43 -12.75 -14.93 -6.28
N SER A 44 -11.80 -14.55 -5.42
CA SER A 44 -10.37 -14.80 -5.67
C SER A 44 -9.97 -16.22 -5.28
N GLU A 45 -9.32 -16.92 -6.21
CA GLU A 45 -8.77 -18.26 -6.01
C GLU A 45 -7.25 -18.25 -5.74
N ILE A 46 -6.56 -17.14 -6.03
CA ILE A 46 -5.12 -17.02 -5.83
C ILE A 46 -4.85 -16.29 -4.50
N VAL A 47 -4.46 -17.08 -3.49
CA VAL A 47 -4.13 -16.59 -2.15
C VAL A 47 -2.85 -17.25 -1.66
N MET A 48 -1.74 -16.50 -1.64
CA MET A 48 -0.41 -17.04 -1.41
C MET A 48 0.32 -16.35 -0.23
N PRO A 49 1.16 -17.08 0.50
CA PRO A 49 2.11 -16.44 1.40
C PRO A 49 3.13 -15.62 0.58
N ALA A 50 3.52 -14.46 1.10
CA ALA A 50 4.57 -13.65 0.53
C ALA A 50 5.29 -12.87 1.62
N ASP A 51 6.61 -12.98 1.64
CA ASP A 51 7.49 -12.15 2.46
C ASP A 51 8.34 -11.29 1.51
N VAL A 52 8.23 -9.97 1.64
CA VAL A 52 8.95 -9.04 0.78
C VAL A 52 10.47 -9.03 1.02
N GLN A 53 10.93 -9.66 2.09
CA GLN A 53 12.34 -9.86 2.39
C GLN A 53 12.88 -11.20 1.85
N ASP A 54 12.02 -12.06 1.33
CA ASP A 54 12.38 -13.34 0.71
C ASP A 54 12.08 -13.31 -0.79
N ALA A 55 13.15 -13.19 -1.58
CA ALA A 55 13.05 -13.16 -3.04
C ALA A 55 12.39 -14.43 -3.61
N GLY A 56 12.67 -15.61 -3.02
CA GLY A 56 12.06 -16.86 -3.47
C GLY A 56 10.55 -16.91 -3.20
N SER A 57 10.11 -16.33 -2.08
CA SER A 57 8.69 -16.16 -1.78
C SER A 57 7.99 -15.28 -2.82
N LEU A 58 8.63 -14.18 -3.24
CA LEU A 58 8.11 -13.30 -4.27
C LEU A 58 8.14 -13.95 -5.66
N ASP A 59 9.23 -14.65 -6.00
CA ASP A 59 9.33 -15.39 -7.27
C ASP A 59 8.17 -16.37 -7.42
N ALA A 60 7.86 -17.15 -6.38
CA ALA A 60 6.75 -18.10 -6.38
C ALA A 60 5.38 -17.43 -6.65
N VAL A 61 5.15 -16.21 -6.11
CA VAL A 61 3.92 -15.44 -6.37
C VAL A 61 3.84 -15.03 -7.83
N PHE A 62 4.89 -14.43 -8.39
CA PHE A 62 4.88 -13.92 -9.76
C PHE A 62 4.89 -15.04 -10.79
N ASP A 63 5.57 -16.17 -10.54
CA ASP A 63 5.51 -17.38 -11.36
C ASP A 63 4.08 -17.94 -11.42
N ARG A 64 3.39 -17.96 -10.28
CA ARG A 64 1.99 -18.39 -10.23
C ARG A 64 1.08 -17.44 -11.03
N LEU A 65 1.24 -16.12 -10.88
CA LEU A 65 0.46 -15.15 -11.66
C LEU A 65 0.75 -15.25 -13.16
N ALA A 66 2.01 -15.47 -13.53
CA ALA A 66 2.39 -15.69 -14.92
C ALA A 66 1.77 -16.97 -15.51
N ALA A 67 1.70 -18.05 -14.73
CA ALA A 67 1.11 -19.31 -15.15
C ALA A 67 -0.42 -19.24 -15.29
N ASP A 68 -1.11 -18.63 -14.32
CA ASP A 68 -2.57 -18.60 -14.28
C ASP A 68 -3.17 -17.48 -15.16
N TRP A 69 -2.57 -16.29 -15.15
CA TRP A 69 -3.09 -15.11 -15.86
C TRP A 69 -2.30 -14.72 -17.11
N GLY A 70 -1.00 -15.05 -17.16
CA GLY A 70 -0.10 -14.67 -18.25
C GLY A 70 0.22 -13.17 -18.31
N LYS A 71 -0.61 -12.30 -17.77
CA LYS A 71 -0.44 -10.84 -17.67
C LYS A 71 -1.08 -10.30 -16.41
N MET A 72 -0.67 -9.07 -16.05
CA MET A 72 -1.29 -8.27 -14.99
C MET A 72 -1.68 -6.90 -15.56
N ASP A 73 -2.78 -6.32 -15.05
CA ASP A 73 -3.21 -4.98 -15.41
C ASP A 73 -2.88 -3.97 -14.29
N PHE A 74 -2.78 -4.40 -13.03
CA PHE A 74 -2.43 -3.51 -11.93
C PHE A 74 -1.75 -4.21 -10.74
N LEU A 75 -1.04 -3.40 -9.94
CA LEU A 75 -0.43 -3.77 -8.65
C LEU A 75 -0.89 -2.82 -7.54
N VAL A 76 -1.31 -3.38 -6.41
CA VAL A 76 -1.56 -2.64 -5.17
C VAL A 76 -0.54 -3.04 -4.10
N HIS A 77 0.32 -2.10 -3.72
CA HIS A 77 1.29 -2.25 -2.65
C HIS A 77 0.79 -1.56 -1.39
N ALA A 78 0.42 -2.35 -0.38
CA ALA A 78 -0.08 -1.85 0.90
C ALA A 78 0.67 -2.54 2.07
N ILE A 79 2.00 -2.39 2.07
CA ILE A 79 2.94 -3.04 2.97
C ILE A 79 3.73 -1.96 3.71
N ALA A 80 3.89 -2.11 5.01
CA ALA A 80 4.77 -1.30 5.84
C ALA A 80 5.08 -2.01 7.16
N TYR A 81 6.30 -1.82 7.65
CA TYR A 81 6.73 -2.30 8.95
C TYR A 81 7.81 -1.40 9.55
N SER A 82 7.75 -1.19 10.85
CA SER A 82 8.83 -0.66 11.70
C SER A 82 8.66 -1.22 13.09
N ASP A 83 9.76 -1.31 13.85
CA ASP A 83 9.67 -1.68 15.26
C ASP A 83 8.83 -0.64 16.01
N LYS A 84 7.72 -1.09 16.57
CA LYS A 84 6.76 -0.25 17.29
C LYS A 84 7.40 0.50 18.46
N ALA A 85 8.37 -0.10 19.14
CA ALA A 85 9.07 0.53 20.27
C ALA A 85 9.87 1.76 19.82
N GLN A 86 10.35 1.78 18.58
CA GLN A 86 11.15 2.86 18.03
C GLN A 86 10.35 3.90 17.23
N LEU A 87 9.04 3.70 17.07
CA LEU A 87 8.16 4.74 16.53
C LEU A 87 7.91 5.88 17.52
N THR A 88 8.13 5.63 18.82
CA THR A 88 8.01 6.63 19.90
C THR A 88 9.37 7.16 20.31
N GLY A 89 9.40 8.28 21.05
CA GLY A 89 10.64 8.92 21.48
C GLY A 89 11.26 9.80 20.40
N ARG A 90 12.57 10.04 20.50
CA ARG A 90 13.30 10.89 19.56
C ARG A 90 13.67 10.12 18.31
N TYR A 91 13.41 10.69 17.15
CA TYR A 91 13.85 10.10 15.88
C TYR A 91 15.37 9.84 15.83
N ALA A 92 16.17 10.77 16.42
CA ALA A 92 17.63 10.66 16.46
C ALA A 92 18.14 9.40 17.18
N ASP A 93 17.30 8.75 18.00
CA ASP A 93 17.65 7.53 18.73
C ASP A 93 17.29 6.24 17.94
N THR A 94 16.78 6.38 16.73
CA THR A 94 16.49 5.24 15.84
C THR A 94 17.75 4.44 15.58
N THR A 95 17.71 3.13 15.83
CA THR A 95 18.84 2.25 15.57
C THR A 95 19.05 2.04 14.07
N ARG A 96 20.29 1.81 13.66
CA ARG A 96 20.63 1.49 12.27
C ARG A 96 19.86 0.26 11.78
N GLU A 97 19.73 -0.76 12.62
CA GLU A 97 19.02 -1.99 12.31
C GLU A 97 17.55 -1.72 11.97
N ASN A 98 16.80 -1.04 12.88
CA ASN A 98 15.42 -0.70 12.61
C ASN A 98 15.25 0.25 11.43
N PHE A 99 16.17 1.20 11.23
CA PHE A 99 16.15 2.09 10.08
C PHE A 99 16.23 1.30 8.77
N LEU A 100 17.23 0.42 8.64
CA LEU A 100 17.41 -0.41 7.44
C LEU A 100 16.22 -1.34 7.21
N HIS A 101 15.71 -2.00 8.27
CA HIS A 101 14.57 -2.88 8.20
C HIS A 101 13.28 -2.14 7.80
N THR A 102 13.06 -0.96 8.35
CA THR A 102 11.92 -0.10 7.98
C THR A 102 12.00 0.33 6.51
N MET A 103 13.17 0.75 6.03
CA MET A 103 13.39 1.15 4.64
C MET A 103 13.21 -0.01 3.66
N ASP A 104 13.72 -1.18 3.99
CA ASP A 104 13.62 -2.38 3.19
C ASP A 104 12.15 -2.77 2.97
N ILE A 105 11.40 -2.96 4.05
CA ILE A 105 10.00 -3.41 3.98
C ILE A 105 9.04 -2.30 3.52
N SER A 106 9.26 -1.05 3.95
CA SER A 106 8.25 0.02 3.74
C SER A 106 8.52 0.92 2.55
N CYS A 107 9.68 0.76 1.88
CA CYS A 107 10.06 1.53 0.71
C CYS A 107 10.58 0.62 -0.42
N TYR A 108 11.71 -0.10 -0.21
CA TYR A 108 12.35 -0.88 -1.26
C TYR A 108 11.45 -2.00 -1.80
N SER A 109 10.65 -2.62 -0.95
CA SER A 109 9.71 -3.68 -1.37
C SER A 109 8.78 -3.23 -2.50
N PHE A 110 8.38 -1.95 -2.55
CA PHE A 110 7.59 -1.44 -3.67
C PHE A 110 8.38 -1.42 -4.97
N THR A 111 9.66 -1.02 -4.93
CA THR A 111 10.53 -1.01 -6.10
C THR A 111 10.73 -2.42 -6.66
N ASP A 112 11.00 -3.42 -5.80
CA ASP A 112 11.17 -4.81 -6.25
C ASP A 112 9.86 -5.40 -6.79
N LEU A 113 8.72 -5.16 -6.11
CA LEU A 113 7.41 -5.61 -6.59
C LEU A 113 7.02 -4.92 -7.91
N ALA A 114 7.32 -3.63 -8.08
CA ALA A 114 7.06 -2.91 -9.32
C ALA A 114 7.87 -3.48 -10.49
N ARG A 115 9.16 -3.82 -10.27
CA ARG A 115 10.00 -4.46 -11.28
C ARG A 115 9.42 -5.81 -11.73
N ARG A 116 8.96 -6.62 -10.79
CA ARG A 116 8.35 -7.94 -11.06
C ARG A 116 7.00 -7.80 -11.78
N ALA A 117 6.14 -6.93 -11.29
CA ALA A 117 4.83 -6.66 -11.88
C ALA A 117 4.94 -6.08 -13.30
N GLY A 118 5.86 -5.14 -13.51
CA GLY A 118 6.11 -4.53 -14.84
C GLY A 118 6.44 -5.58 -15.90
N ALA A 119 7.15 -6.65 -15.56
CA ALA A 119 7.45 -7.74 -16.48
C ALA A 119 6.17 -8.49 -16.97
N LEU A 120 5.08 -8.43 -16.21
CA LEU A 120 3.77 -9.01 -16.58
C LEU A 120 2.79 -7.99 -17.15
N MET A 121 3.08 -6.67 -17.07
CA MET A 121 2.23 -5.58 -17.59
C MET A 121 2.58 -5.25 -19.04
N ARG A 122 2.54 -6.24 -19.93
CA ARG A 122 3.02 -6.13 -21.32
C ARG A 122 2.21 -5.19 -22.22
N SER A 123 1.04 -4.79 -21.81
CA SER A 123 0.12 -3.91 -22.57
C SER A 123 -0.14 -2.58 -21.84
N GLY A 124 0.81 -2.17 -20.98
CA GLY A 124 0.60 -1.10 -20.03
C GLY A 124 -0.07 -1.59 -18.75
N GLY A 125 -0.32 -0.68 -17.83
CA GLY A 125 -0.92 -1.01 -16.54
C GLY A 125 -0.87 0.13 -15.53
N ALA A 126 -1.16 -0.18 -14.27
CA ALA A 126 -1.09 0.82 -13.21
C ALA A 126 -0.63 0.21 -11.87
N MET A 127 0.16 0.97 -11.13
CA MET A 127 0.64 0.58 -9.81
C MET A 127 0.29 1.65 -8.78
N VAL A 128 -0.17 1.24 -7.61
CA VAL A 128 -0.47 2.14 -6.50
C VAL A 128 0.19 1.64 -5.23
N THR A 129 0.82 2.55 -4.50
CA THR A 129 1.30 2.30 -3.14
C THR A 129 0.58 3.15 -2.11
N MET A 130 0.62 2.74 -0.83
CA MET A 130 0.04 3.49 0.28
C MET A 130 1.14 4.28 1.01
N THR A 131 1.00 5.61 1.02
CA THR A 131 1.83 6.51 1.81
C THR A 131 1.03 7.12 2.98
N TYR A 132 1.56 8.15 3.60
CA TYR A 132 0.88 8.87 4.69
C TYR A 132 1.49 10.27 4.84
N LEU A 133 0.70 11.22 5.33
CA LEU A 133 1.11 12.62 5.56
C LEU A 133 2.45 12.76 6.30
N GLY A 134 2.82 11.76 7.11
CA GLY A 134 4.13 11.70 7.78
C GLY A 134 5.34 11.68 6.86
N ALA A 135 5.16 11.46 5.56
CA ALA A 135 6.20 11.63 4.55
C ALA A 135 6.57 13.11 4.32
N GLN A 136 5.62 14.02 4.50
CA GLN A 136 5.76 15.45 4.19
C GLN A 136 5.81 16.32 5.44
N ARG A 137 5.27 15.86 6.56
CA ARG A 137 5.21 16.58 7.83
C ARG A 137 5.60 15.67 8.97
N VAL A 138 6.20 16.22 10.01
CA VAL A 138 6.51 15.46 11.23
C VAL A 138 5.20 15.07 11.93
N MET A 139 4.96 13.77 11.98
CA MET A 139 3.84 13.18 12.71
C MET A 139 4.35 12.58 14.03
N PRO A 140 3.73 12.87 15.17
CA PRO A 140 4.10 12.27 16.44
C PRO A 140 4.06 10.73 16.38
N ASN A 141 5.07 10.08 16.95
CA ASN A 141 5.19 8.63 17.02
C ASN A 141 5.23 7.93 15.64
N TYR A 142 5.86 8.57 14.66
CA TYR A 142 6.00 8.01 13.32
C TYR A 142 7.46 7.83 12.88
N ASN A 143 8.39 8.58 13.46
CA ASN A 143 9.87 8.46 13.36
C ASN A 143 10.38 7.91 12.01
N ALA A 144 11.10 6.77 12.02
CA ALA A 144 11.70 6.16 10.83
C ALA A 144 10.67 5.82 9.73
N MET A 145 9.42 5.55 10.10
CA MET A 145 8.35 5.32 9.13
C MET A 145 8.07 6.56 8.28
N GLY A 146 8.13 7.77 8.86
CA GLY A 146 7.98 9.02 8.10
C GLY A 146 9.06 9.17 7.03
N VAL A 147 10.31 8.86 7.38
CA VAL A 147 11.44 8.87 6.45
C VAL A 147 11.26 7.81 5.34
N ALA A 148 10.82 6.61 5.71
CA ALA A 148 10.57 5.55 4.73
C ALA A 148 9.42 5.93 3.77
N LYS A 149 8.35 6.59 4.26
CA LYS A 149 7.27 7.06 3.40
C LYS A 149 7.69 8.23 2.50
N ALA A 150 8.59 9.11 2.95
CA ALA A 150 9.18 10.14 2.10
C ALA A 150 10.01 9.54 0.96
N ALA A 151 10.82 8.53 1.27
CA ALA A 151 11.58 7.77 0.29
C ALA A 151 10.65 7.01 -0.69
N LEU A 152 9.54 6.43 -0.18
CA LEU A 152 8.54 5.76 -1.00
C LEU A 152 7.86 6.73 -1.99
N GLU A 153 7.51 7.95 -1.56
CA GLU A 153 6.95 8.98 -2.45
C GLU A 153 7.97 9.43 -3.52
N ALA A 154 9.26 9.49 -3.17
CA ALA A 154 10.30 9.70 -4.16
C ALA A 154 10.36 8.53 -5.16
N SER A 155 10.35 7.28 -4.67
CA SER A 155 10.36 6.08 -5.51
C SER A 155 9.20 6.04 -6.50
N VAL A 156 8.00 6.51 -6.11
CA VAL A 156 6.84 6.63 -7.02
C VAL A 156 7.19 7.46 -8.25
N ARG A 157 7.86 8.60 -8.09
CA ARG A 157 8.24 9.47 -9.20
C ARG A 157 9.30 8.84 -10.12
N TYR A 158 10.31 8.17 -9.53
CA TYR A 158 11.33 7.46 -10.32
C TYR A 158 10.72 6.28 -11.08
N LEU A 159 9.91 5.47 -10.43
CA LEU A 159 9.22 4.35 -11.09
C LEU A 159 8.23 4.83 -12.16
N ALA A 160 7.53 5.96 -11.95
CA ALA A 160 6.67 6.55 -12.96
C ALA A 160 7.45 6.98 -14.21
N ASN A 161 8.67 7.53 -14.02
CA ASN A 161 9.57 7.87 -15.13
C ASN A 161 10.07 6.62 -15.87
N ASP A 162 10.46 5.59 -15.12
CA ASP A 162 11.02 4.37 -15.70
C ASP A 162 9.98 3.56 -16.48
N PHE A 163 8.77 3.43 -15.94
CA PHE A 163 7.70 2.62 -16.52
C PHE A 163 6.76 3.38 -17.46
N GLY A 164 6.82 4.72 -17.46
CA GLY A 164 5.99 5.55 -18.33
C GLY A 164 6.09 5.24 -19.82
N PRO A 165 7.31 5.03 -20.39
CA PRO A 165 7.48 4.60 -21.77
C PRO A 165 6.80 3.28 -22.13
N ASP A 166 6.60 2.40 -21.16
CA ASP A 166 5.90 1.11 -21.32
C ASP A 166 4.38 1.23 -21.12
N GLY A 167 3.86 2.45 -20.94
CA GLY A 167 2.44 2.71 -20.70
C GLY A 167 1.96 2.31 -19.29
N ILE A 168 2.88 2.15 -18.34
CA ILE A 168 2.56 1.79 -16.95
C ILE A 168 2.61 3.04 -16.08
N ARG A 169 1.53 3.30 -15.35
CA ARG A 169 1.40 4.44 -14.43
C ARG A 169 1.71 4.02 -13.00
N VAL A 170 2.39 4.87 -12.26
CA VAL A 170 2.78 4.59 -10.87
C VAL A 170 2.39 5.77 -9.98
N ASN A 171 1.54 5.54 -8.99
CA ASN A 171 1.04 6.58 -8.10
C ASN A 171 1.03 6.11 -6.63
N ALA A 172 0.80 7.04 -5.72
CA ALA A 172 0.56 6.76 -4.31
C ALA A 172 -0.78 7.33 -3.84
N ILE A 173 -1.39 6.67 -2.87
CA ILE A 173 -2.52 7.21 -2.10
C ILE A 173 -2.03 7.52 -0.69
N SER A 174 -2.33 8.72 -0.20
CA SER A 174 -2.10 9.15 1.18
C SER A 174 -3.44 9.26 1.92
N PRO A 175 -3.89 8.17 2.57
CA PRO A 175 -5.12 8.20 3.34
C PRO A 175 -5.00 9.07 4.59
N GLY A 176 -6.09 9.67 5.02
CA GLY A 176 -6.22 10.22 6.35
C GLY A 176 -6.10 9.15 7.45
N PRO A 177 -6.16 9.54 8.73
CA PRO A 177 -6.06 8.59 9.82
C PRO A 177 -7.24 7.62 9.81
N MET A 178 -6.95 6.31 9.80
CA MET A 178 -7.92 5.22 9.73
C MET A 178 -7.72 4.21 10.87
N ARG A 179 -8.80 3.57 11.30
CA ARG A 179 -8.76 2.54 12.36
C ARG A 179 -8.34 1.19 11.78
N THR A 180 -7.04 1.05 11.46
CA THR A 180 -6.44 -0.19 10.95
C THR A 180 -5.52 -0.82 11.98
N LEU A 181 -5.09 -2.06 11.75
CA LEU A 181 -4.05 -2.69 12.58
C LEU A 181 -2.75 -1.86 12.57
N ALA A 182 -2.31 -1.39 11.41
CA ALA A 182 -1.14 -0.53 11.28
C ALA A 182 -1.34 0.80 12.02
N GLY A 183 -2.48 1.45 11.85
CA GLY A 183 -2.82 2.70 12.55
C GLY A 183 -2.87 2.54 14.08
N SER A 184 -3.31 1.38 14.59
CA SER A 184 -3.35 1.11 16.03
C SER A 184 -1.97 0.95 16.66
N ALA A 185 -0.94 0.67 15.86
CA ALA A 185 0.44 0.59 16.33
C ALA A 185 1.04 1.98 16.63
N ILE A 186 0.47 3.05 16.07
CA ILE A 186 0.94 4.42 16.24
C ILE A 186 0.41 4.96 17.58
N GLY A 187 1.31 5.37 18.48
CA GLY A 187 0.95 5.98 19.76
C GLY A 187 0.12 7.26 19.56
N GLY A 188 -1.00 7.38 20.28
CA GLY A 188 -1.86 8.57 20.18
C GLY A 188 -2.86 8.58 19.01
N ALA A 189 -2.98 7.50 18.24
CA ALA A 189 -3.85 7.39 17.06
C ALA A 189 -5.30 7.83 17.32
N ARG A 190 -5.88 7.55 18.50
CA ARG A 190 -7.24 7.99 18.87
C ARG A 190 -7.37 9.52 18.89
N LYS A 191 -6.35 10.22 19.40
CA LYS A 191 -6.34 11.69 19.44
C LYS A 191 -6.24 12.28 18.04
N VAL A 192 -5.35 11.73 17.21
CA VAL A 192 -5.19 12.15 15.81
C VAL A 192 -6.50 11.94 15.05
N TYR A 193 -7.12 10.78 15.20
CA TYR A 193 -8.41 10.46 14.56
C TYR A 193 -9.52 11.46 14.95
N LYS A 194 -9.62 11.82 16.24
CA LYS A 194 -10.60 12.79 16.70
C LYS A 194 -10.31 14.21 16.16
N VAL A 195 -9.06 14.66 16.26
CA VAL A 195 -8.65 15.99 15.78
C VAL A 195 -8.89 16.14 14.28
N CYS A 196 -8.57 15.12 13.48
CA CYS A 196 -8.83 15.16 12.04
C CYS A 196 -10.34 15.26 11.75
N ALA A 197 -11.18 14.41 12.37
CA ALA A 197 -12.62 14.49 12.18
C ALA A 197 -13.23 15.85 12.56
N GLU A 198 -12.68 16.53 13.57
CA GLU A 198 -13.15 17.83 14.04
C GLU A 198 -12.67 19.01 13.17
N ASN A 199 -11.51 18.87 12.51
CA ASN A 199 -10.84 19.98 11.84
C ASN A 199 -10.76 19.84 10.32
N ALA A 200 -10.86 18.62 9.77
CA ALA A 200 -10.90 18.42 8.31
C ALA A 200 -12.03 19.25 7.68
N PRO A 201 -11.85 19.82 6.49
CA PRO A 201 -12.89 20.56 5.77
C PRO A 201 -14.23 19.83 5.69
N MET A 202 -14.23 18.51 5.45
CA MET A 202 -15.44 17.69 5.40
C MET A 202 -15.97 17.27 6.78
N ARG A 203 -15.31 17.65 7.90
CA ARG A 203 -15.69 17.30 9.27
C ARG A 203 -15.87 15.82 9.53
N GLN A 204 -15.12 15.00 8.84
CA GLN A 204 -15.10 13.54 8.97
C GLN A 204 -13.72 12.98 8.70
N ASN A 205 -13.49 11.72 9.05
CA ASN A 205 -12.31 10.98 8.58
C ASN A 205 -12.65 10.26 7.28
N ALA A 206 -11.65 10.04 6.45
CA ALA A 206 -11.79 9.18 5.27
C ALA A 206 -12.15 7.74 5.67
N THR A 207 -12.90 7.09 4.81
CA THR A 207 -13.34 5.70 4.94
C THR A 207 -12.56 4.76 4.03
N LEU A 208 -12.74 3.45 4.20
CA LEU A 208 -12.16 2.46 3.28
C LEU A 208 -12.73 2.62 1.86
N ASP A 209 -14.00 3.01 1.74
CA ASP A 209 -14.67 3.24 0.46
C ASP A 209 -14.08 4.45 -0.28
N ASP A 210 -13.74 5.53 0.45
CA ASP A 210 -13.09 6.70 -0.15
C ASP A 210 -11.73 6.35 -0.74
N VAL A 211 -10.93 5.56 0.00
CA VAL A 211 -9.62 5.07 -0.48
C VAL A 211 -9.80 4.08 -1.63
N GLY A 212 -10.82 3.22 -1.54
CA GLY A 212 -11.20 2.30 -2.62
C GLY A 212 -11.55 3.03 -3.91
N GLY A 213 -12.35 4.09 -3.82
CA GLY A 213 -12.71 4.94 -4.96
C GLY A 213 -11.50 5.60 -5.62
N ALA A 214 -10.58 6.13 -4.81
CA ALA A 214 -9.33 6.70 -5.32
C ALA A 214 -8.45 5.63 -6.00
N ALA A 215 -8.41 4.41 -5.45
CA ALA A 215 -7.67 3.30 -6.06
C ALA A 215 -8.30 2.90 -7.41
N VAL A 216 -9.62 2.81 -7.52
CA VAL A 216 -10.34 2.56 -8.79
C VAL A 216 -9.97 3.64 -9.82
N TYR A 217 -10.01 4.93 -9.44
CA TYR A 217 -9.59 6.01 -10.33
C TYR A 217 -8.16 5.81 -10.83
N LEU A 218 -7.20 5.59 -9.93
CA LEU A 218 -5.77 5.50 -10.28
C LEU A 218 -5.42 4.23 -11.05
N LEU A 219 -6.13 3.13 -10.84
CA LEU A 219 -5.83 1.83 -11.46
C LEU A 219 -6.62 1.55 -12.73
N SER A 220 -7.62 2.36 -13.05
CA SER A 220 -8.43 2.25 -14.27
C SER A 220 -8.09 3.32 -15.32
N ASP A 221 -8.75 3.26 -16.47
CA ASP A 221 -8.64 4.25 -17.54
C ASP A 221 -9.10 5.66 -17.15
N LEU A 222 -9.86 5.78 -16.04
CA LEU A 222 -10.23 7.09 -15.50
C LEU A 222 -8.99 7.91 -15.11
N GLY A 223 -7.94 7.23 -14.62
CA GLY A 223 -6.67 7.84 -14.24
C GLY A 223 -5.59 7.83 -15.31
N ARG A 224 -5.91 7.58 -16.59
CA ARG A 224 -4.91 7.42 -17.68
C ARG A 224 -3.93 8.58 -17.86
N GLY A 225 -4.28 9.76 -17.42
CA GLY A 225 -3.41 10.94 -17.46
C GLY A 225 -2.64 11.21 -16.16
N THR A 226 -2.72 10.31 -15.17
CA THR A 226 -2.15 10.52 -13.82
C THR A 226 -1.05 9.52 -13.55
N THR A 227 0.18 9.98 -13.37
CA THR A 227 1.34 9.17 -12.96
C THR A 227 2.34 10.03 -12.19
N GLY A 228 3.09 9.43 -11.27
CA GLY A 228 4.07 10.11 -10.42
C GLY A 228 3.45 10.90 -9.25
N GLU A 229 2.15 10.76 -9.02
CA GLU A 229 1.39 11.60 -8.09
C GLU A 229 1.16 10.93 -6.73
N VAL A 230 0.97 11.78 -5.72
CA VAL A 230 0.49 11.40 -4.38
C VAL A 230 -0.90 12.01 -4.21
N VAL A 231 -1.92 11.16 -4.20
CA VAL A 231 -3.32 11.57 -4.05
C VAL A 231 -3.72 11.50 -2.59
N PHE A 232 -4.09 12.62 -2.00
CA PHE A 232 -4.60 12.68 -0.63
C PHE A 232 -6.08 12.29 -0.60
N VAL A 233 -6.41 11.38 0.34
CA VAL A 233 -7.77 10.92 0.61
C VAL A 233 -7.97 11.02 2.12
N ASP A 234 -8.18 12.23 2.62
CA ASP A 234 -8.09 12.55 4.05
C ASP A 234 -9.21 13.48 4.54
N SER A 235 -10.16 13.81 3.66
CA SER A 235 -11.25 14.76 3.92
C SER A 235 -10.79 16.22 4.03
N GLY A 236 -9.53 16.53 3.56
CA GLY A 236 -8.90 17.84 3.52
C GLY A 236 -8.01 18.10 4.72
#